data_e7d800bc743dad2df2f18113a5ffca1d
#
_entry.id   e7d800bc743dad2df2f18113a5ffca1d
#
_cell.length_a   1.000
_cell.length_b   1.000
_cell.length_c   1.000
_cell.angle_alpha   90.00
_cell.angle_beta   90.00
_cell.angle_gamma   90.00
#
_symmetry.space_group_name_H-M   'P 1'
#
loop_
_entity.id
_entity.type
_entity.pdbx_description
1 polymer ?
#
loop_
_entity_poly.entity_id
_entity_poly.type
_entity_poly.pdbx_seq_one_letter_code
_entity_poly.pdbx_strand_id
1 'polypeptide(L)'
;DWVKSFFTVAPTHKPGTVFHYDTSSSHTLCALVEKLTGMKMLDYLRNKVLNEIGFSKEAYCLTDGFGVSMGGSGLMATSRDLMLFALLILNNGKLNGKQYISADYIKESTSFQTATCVTGPVPSESQGYGLQFWIGEHNSIVCYGMGGQLAILLPEYNTAIVTTADTQGYQG
;
A
#
# COMPACT_ATOMS: atom_id res chain seq x y z
N ASP A 1 4.48 -22.37 0.17
CA ASP A 1 3.61 -21.61 1.08
C ASP A 1 4.42 -20.45 1.67
N TRP A 2 4.22 -19.25 1.13
CA TRP A 2 4.99 -18.08 1.51
C TRP A 2 4.72 -17.65 2.95
N VAL A 3 3.48 -17.79 3.41
CA VAL A 3 3.11 -17.46 4.79
C VAL A 3 3.82 -18.41 5.76
N LYS A 4 3.84 -19.71 5.44
CA LYS A 4 4.58 -20.68 6.27
C LYS A 4 6.07 -20.36 6.28
N SER A 5 6.66 -20.07 5.12
CA SER A 5 8.07 -19.69 5.01
C SER A 5 8.40 -18.45 5.84
N PHE A 6 7.53 -17.43 5.83
CA PHE A 6 7.70 -16.23 6.66
C PHE A 6 7.89 -16.57 8.15
N PHE A 7 7.07 -17.46 8.69
CA PHE A 7 7.16 -17.87 10.09
C PHE A 7 8.31 -18.82 10.43
N THR A 8 9.03 -19.32 9.42
CA THR A 8 10.24 -20.17 9.66
C THR A 8 11.52 -19.35 9.78
N VAL A 9 11.50 -18.07 9.41
CA VAL A 9 12.65 -17.17 9.48
C VAL A 9 12.70 -16.51 10.87
N ALA A 10 13.84 -16.65 11.55
CA ALA A 10 14.01 -16.04 12.85
C ALA A 10 14.18 -14.52 12.69
N PRO A 11 13.59 -13.70 13.58
CA PRO A 11 13.84 -12.26 13.60
C PRO A 11 15.32 -11.94 13.82
N THR A 12 15.85 -11.02 13.03
CA THR A 12 17.26 -10.56 13.18
C THR A 12 17.43 -9.43 14.20
N HIS A 13 16.33 -8.76 14.53
CA HIS A 13 16.30 -7.65 15.48
C HIS A 13 15.12 -7.80 16.43
N LYS A 14 15.22 -7.14 17.59
CA LYS A 14 14.08 -7.05 18.51
C LYS A 14 12.91 -6.34 17.80
N PRO A 15 11.69 -6.89 17.82
CA PRO A 15 10.52 -6.25 17.20
C PRO A 15 10.35 -4.80 17.67
N GLY A 16 10.00 -3.91 16.73
CA GLY A 16 9.80 -2.50 17.00
C GLY A 16 11.07 -1.64 17.12
N THR A 17 12.28 -2.19 16.88
CA THR A 17 13.54 -1.44 17.04
C THR A 17 14.20 -1.02 15.75
N VAL A 18 13.98 -1.75 14.66
CA VAL A 18 14.58 -1.48 13.34
C VAL A 18 13.52 -1.61 12.27
N PHE A 19 13.40 -0.57 11.44
CA PHE A 19 12.58 -0.65 10.25
C PHE A 19 13.29 -1.45 9.15
N HIS A 20 12.56 -2.34 8.51
CA HIS A 20 12.98 -3.01 7.29
C HIS A 20 11.78 -3.17 6.36
N TYR A 21 11.89 -2.64 5.13
CA TYR A 21 10.83 -2.83 4.14
C TYR A 21 10.80 -4.30 3.69
N ASP A 22 9.65 -4.93 3.83
CA ASP A 22 9.53 -6.37 3.58
C ASP A 22 8.17 -6.72 2.94
N THR A 23 8.24 -7.16 1.69
CA THR A 23 7.08 -7.61 0.91
C THR A 23 6.41 -8.84 1.52
N SER A 24 7.18 -9.72 2.18
CA SER A 24 6.64 -10.94 2.80
C SER A 24 5.77 -10.64 4.02
N SER A 25 6.07 -9.58 4.75
CA SER A 25 5.22 -9.07 5.84
C SER A 25 3.86 -8.61 5.30
N SER A 26 3.85 -7.82 4.22
CA SER A 26 2.60 -7.36 3.58
C SER A 26 1.76 -8.52 3.04
N HIS A 27 2.41 -9.53 2.44
CA HIS A 27 1.74 -10.75 2.01
C HIS A 27 1.10 -11.51 3.19
N THR A 28 1.82 -11.63 4.30
CA THR A 28 1.34 -12.31 5.52
C THR A 28 0.16 -11.57 6.14
N LEU A 29 0.18 -10.23 6.17
CA LEU A 29 -0.97 -9.41 6.61
C LEU A 29 -2.18 -9.61 5.70
N CYS A 30 -1.97 -9.66 4.39
CA CYS A 30 -3.04 -9.98 3.43
C CYS A 30 -3.66 -11.36 3.71
N ALA A 31 -2.84 -12.38 3.91
CA ALA A 31 -3.29 -13.72 4.26
C ALA A 31 -4.11 -13.74 5.57
N LEU A 32 -3.71 -12.93 6.56
CA LEU A 32 -4.46 -12.80 7.81
C LEU A 32 -5.85 -12.22 7.56
N VAL A 33 -5.96 -11.16 6.76
CA VAL A 33 -7.25 -10.57 6.41
C VAL A 33 -8.13 -11.57 5.66
N GLU A 34 -7.60 -12.31 4.68
CA GLU A 34 -8.35 -13.35 3.96
C GLU A 34 -8.84 -14.45 4.92
N LYS A 35 -7.99 -14.87 5.85
CA LYS A 35 -8.37 -15.87 6.86
C LYS A 35 -9.48 -15.39 7.79
N LEU A 36 -9.41 -14.15 8.24
CA LEU A 36 -10.39 -13.58 9.18
C LEU A 36 -11.73 -13.27 8.51
N THR A 37 -11.70 -12.89 7.23
CA THR A 37 -12.92 -12.48 6.50
C THR A 37 -13.55 -13.60 5.69
N GLY A 38 -12.81 -14.67 5.40
CA GLY A 38 -13.23 -15.74 4.49
C GLY A 38 -13.30 -15.30 3.02
N MET A 39 -12.74 -14.13 2.68
CA MET A 39 -12.79 -13.53 1.35
C MET A 39 -11.39 -13.28 0.81
N LYS A 40 -11.22 -13.26 -0.52
CA LYS A 40 -10.02 -12.71 -1.15
C LYS A 40 -9.89 -11.22 -0.83
N MET A 41 -8.65 -10.75 -0.66
CA MET A 41 -8.39 -9.36 -0.26
C MET A 41 -9.12 -8.35 -1.15
N LEU A 42 -9.01 -8.52 -2.48
CA LEU A 42 -9.64 -7.58 -3.40
C LEU A 42 -11.17 -7.65 -3.35
N ASP A 43 -11.76 -8.83 -3.17
CA ASP A 43 -13.21 -8.99 -3.04
C ASP A 43 -13.73 -8.37 -1.74
N TYR A 44 -12.98 -8.53 -0.65
CA TYR A 44 -13.28 -7.84 0.60
C TYR A 44 -13.27 -6.32 0.43
N LEU A 45 -12.22 -5.77 -0.20
CA LEU A 45 -12.13 -4.34 -0.47
C LEU A 45 -13.22 -3.85 -1.43
N ARG A 46 -13.59 -4.64 -2.45
CA ARG A 46 -14.72 -4.33 -3.35
C ARG A 46 -16.02 -4.17 -2.58
N ASN A 47 -16.29 -5.11 -1.68
CA ASN A 47 -17.51 -5.09 -0.87
C ASN A 47 -17.53 -3.92 0.14
N LYS A 48 -16.38 -3.46 0.58
CA LYS A 48 -16.28 -2.38 1.58
C LYS A 48 -16.24 -0.99 0.97
N VAL A 49 -15.56 -0.82 -0.16
CA VAL A 49 -15.31 0.52 -0.70
C VAL A 49 -15.16 0.57 -2.22
N LEU A 50 -14.44 -0.37 -2.84
CA LEU A 50 -13.96 -0.17 -4.22
C LEU A 50 -15.10 -0.11 -5.24
N ASN A 51 -16.16 -0.92 -5.07
CA ASN A 51 -17.31 -0.87 -5.97
C ASN A 51 -18.04 0.48 -5.93
N GLU A 52 -18.14 1.09 -4.75
CA GLU A 52 -18.86 2.35 -4.58
C GLU A 52 -18.06 3.57 -5.08
N ILE A 53 -16.74 3.50 -5.05
CA ILE A 53 -15.90 4.59 -5.56
C ILE A 53 -15.63 4.50 -7.07
N GLY A 54 -16.09 3.44 -7.74
CA GLY A 54 -15.95 3.28 -9.18
C GLY A 54 -14.65 2.59 -9.62
N PHE A 55 -14.00 1.83 -8.74
CA PHE A 55 -12.84 1.02 -9.08
C PHE A 55 -13.19 -0.02 -10.15
N SER A 56 -12.28 -0.25 -11.10
CA SER A 56 -12.51 -1.13 -12.25
C SER A 56 -12.86 -2.55 -11.83
N LYS A 57 -13.85 -3.13 -12.49
CA LYS A 57 -14.20 -4.55 -12.34
C LYS A 57 -13.14 -5.47 -12.95
N GLU A 58 -12.35 -4.97 -13.88
CA GLU A 58 -11.24 -5.68 -14.54
C GLU A 58 -10.00 -5.80 -13.67
N ALA A 59 -9.89 -5.00 -12.60
CA ALA A 59 -8.79 -5.12 -11.67
C ALA A 59 -8.79 -6.50 -11.00
N TYR A 60 -7.62 -7.09 -10.82
CA TYR A 60 -7.46 -8.37 -10.14
C TYR A 60 -6.19 -8.41 -9.31
N CYS A 61 -6.08 -9.39 -8.42
CA CYS A 61 -4.89 -9.61 -7.64
C CYS A 61 -4.31 -11.00 -7.98
N LEU A 62 -3.03 -11.04 -8.27
CA LEU A 62 -2.29 -12.31 -8.41
C LEU A 62 -2.29 -13.05 -7.07
N THR A 63 -2.14 -14.37 -7.14
CA THR A 63 -2.06 -15.22 -5.95
C THR A 63 -0.75 -15.99 -5.92
N ASP A 64 -0.31 -16.37 -4.72
CA ASP A 64 0.75 -17.36 -4.56
C ASP A 64 0.29 -18.76 -4.98
N GLY A 65 1.20 -19.74 -4.93
CA GLY A 65 0.91 -21.13 -5.29
C GLY A 65 -0.13 -21.84 -4.40
N PHE A 66 -0.55 -21.22 -3.30
CA PHE A 66 -1.59 -21.71 -2.39
C PHE A 66 -2.88 -20.90 -2.48
N GLY A 67 -2.93 -19.97 -3.43
CA GLY A 67 -4.10 -19.17 -3.72
C GLY A 67 -4.31 -17.97 -2.79
N VAL A 68 -3.33 -17.59 -1.96
CA VAL A 68 -3.38 -16.35 -1.16
C VAL A 68 -3.06 -15.18 -2.06
N SER A 69 -3.83 -14.09 -1.96
CA SER A 69 -3.56 -12.87 -2.73
C SER A 69 -2.18 -12.30 -2.40
N MET A 70 -1.42 -11.90 -3.42
CA MET A 70 -0.07 -11.34 -3.26
C MET A 70 -0.15 -9.90 -2.75
N GLY A 71 -0.41 -9.74 -1.44
CA GLY A 71 -0.69 -8.46 -0.80
C GLY A 71 0.43 -7.43 -0.85
N GLY A 72 1.66 -7.86 -1.15
CA GLY A 72 2.81 -6.96 -1.28
C GLY A 72 3.16 -6.56 -2.72
N SER A 73 2.54 -7.17 -3.75
CA SER A 73 3.00 -6.97 -5.14
C SER A 73 2.00 -7.32 -6.24
N GLY A 74 0.89 -7.98 -5.93
CA GLY A 74 0.08 -8.67 -6.94
C GLY A 74 -1.09 -7.89 -7.52
N LEU A 75 -1.34 -6.66 -7.13
CA LEU A 75 -2.48 -5.89 -7.64
C LEU A 75 -2.25 -5.47 -9.10
N MET A 76 -3.18 -5.85 -9.97
CA MET A 76 -3.27 -5.42 -11.36
C MET A 76 -4.48 -4.49 -11.50
N ALA A 77 -4.21 -3.22 -11.72
CA ALA A 77 -5.22 -2.17 -11.77
C ALA A 77 -4.79 -1.06 -12.74
N THR A 78 -5.71 -0.20 -13.12
CA THR A 78 -5.40 0.95 -13.99
C THR A 78 -4.84 2.13 -13.18
N SER A 79 -4.17 3.07 -13.84
CA SER A 79 -3.74 4.33 -13.22
C SER A 79 -4.94 5.10 -12.64
N ARG A 80 -6.12 4.97 -13.26
CA ARG A 80 -7.36 5.58 -12.78
C ARG A 80 -7.86 4.95 -11.48
N ASP A 81 -7.72 3.64 -11.35
CA ASP A 81 -8.04 2.92 -10.11
C ASP A 81 -7.11 3.37 -8.96
N LEU A 82 -5.82 3.46 -9.25
CA LEU A 82 -4.84 3.94 -8.27
C LEU A 82 -5.12 5.40 -7.88
N MET A 83 -5.57 6.25 -8.82
CA MET A 83 -5.99 7.62 -8.53
C MET A 83 -7.22 7.67 -7.61
N LEU A 84 -8.22 6.80 -7.79
CA LEU A 84 -9.38 6.72 -6.89
C LEU A 84 -8.97 6.38 -5.46
N PHE A 85 -8.04 5.43 -5.31
CA PHE A 85 -7.45 5.12 -4.00
C PHE A 85 -6.70 6.33 -3.43
N ALA A 86 -5.84 6.97 -4.21
CA ALA A 86 -5.09 8.15 -3.80
C ALA A 86 -6.01 9.28 -3.32
N LEU A 87 -7.08 9.58 -4.07
CA LEU A 87 -8.08 10.57 -3.71
C LEU A 87 -8.84 10.22 -2.43
N LEU A 88 -9.15 8.94 -2.21
CA LEU A 88 -9.78 8.48 -0.97
C LEU A 88 -8.89 8.79 0.24
N ILE A 89 -7.58 8.51 0.14
CA ILE A 89 -6.62 8.80 1.22
C ILE A 89 -6.44 10.32 1.39
N LEU A 90 -6.22 11.06 0.30
CA LEU A 90 -6.04 12.51 0.32
C LEU A 90 -7.23 13.24 0.98
N ASN A 91 -8.44 12.73 0.78
CA ASN A 91 -9.67 13.25 1.37
C ASN A 91 -10.02 12.62 2.73
N ASN A 92 -9.03 12.16 3.49
CA ASN A 92 -9.21 11.59 4.84
C ASN A 92 -10.24 10.46 4.88
N GLY A 93 -10.20 9.57 3.90
CA GLY A 93 -11.08 8.39 3.83
C GLY A 93 -12.50 8.69 3.32
N LYS A 94 -12.73 9.90 2.79
CA LYS A 94 -14.03 10.33 2.25
C LYS A 94 -13.96 10.47 0.73
N LEU A 95 -14.94 9.94 0.01
CA LEU A 95 -15.08 10.14 -1.44
C LEU A 95 -16.56 10.18 -1.81
N ASN A 96 -16.92 10.98 -2.82
CA ASN A 96 -18.30 11.15 -3.28
C ASN A 96 -19.30 11.48 -2.14
N GLY A 97 -18.87 12.23 -1.14
CA GLY A 97 -19.71 12.63 0.00
C GLY A 97 -19.83 11.58 1.11
N LYS A 98 -19.35 10.35 0.92
CA LYS A 98 -19.42 9.25 1.89
C LYS A 98 -18.08 8.97 2.57
N GLN A 99 -18.08 8.75 3.88
CA GLN A 99 -16.93 8.30 4.65
C GLN A 99 -16.82 6.78 4.59
N TYR A 100 -15.69 6.26 4.09
CA TYR A 100 -15.40 4.82 3.96
C TYR A 100 -14.39 4.34 5.00
N ILE A 101 -13.40 5.17 5.31
CA ILE A 101 -12.36 4.91 6.30
C ILE A 101 -12.36 6.09 7.27
N SER A 102 -12.23 5.84 8.56
CA SER A 102 -12.24 6.95 9.54
C SER A 102 -11.08 7.92 9.27
N ALA A 103 -11.35 9.21 9.42
CA ALA A 103 -10.33 10.25 9.24
C ALA A 103 -9.16 10.08 10.22
N ASP A 104 -9.44 9.67 11.45
CA ASP A 104 -8.43 9.42 12.47
C ASP A 104 -7.49 8.27 12.06
N TYR A 105 -8.03 7.19 11.48
CA TYR A 105 -7.19 6.10 10.97
C TYR A 105 -6.34 6.52 9.78
N ILE A 106 -6.89 7.31 8.84
CA ILE A 106 -6.09 7.87 7.74
C ILE A 106 -4.96 8.73 8.30
N LYS A 107 -5.25 9.64 9.24
CA LYS A 107 -4.24 10.47 9.88
C LYS A 107 -3.16 9.65 10.57
N GLU A 108 -3.56 8.62 11.33
CA GLU A 108 -2.62 7.71 11.98
C GLU A 108 -1.76 6.97 10.96
N SER A 109 -2.37 6.35 9.95
CA SER A 109 -1.68 5.52 8.96
C SER A 109 -0.71 6.30 8.07
N THR A 110 -0.98 7.57 7.82
CA THR A 110 -0.16 8.45 6.98
C THR A 110 0.77 9.37 7.78
N SER A 111 0.82 9.24 9.10
CA SER A 111 1.76 9.98 9.95
C SER A 111 3.03 9.16 10.23
N PHE A 112 4.10 9.85 10.65
CA PHE A 112 5.36 9.22 11.02
C PHE A 112 5.17 8.23 12.17
N GLN A 113 5.51 6.97 11.92
CA GLN A 113 5.52 5.89 12.91
C GLN A 113 6.95 5.41 13.19
N THR A 114 7.82 5.40 12.18
CA THR A 114 9.20 4.93 12.32
C THR A 114 10.13 5.58 11.29
N ALA A 115 11.40 5.69 11.64
CA ALA A 115 12.44 6.20 10.75
C ALA A 115 12.86 5.14 9.73
N THR A 116 13.18 5.58 8.51
CA THR A 116 13.62 4.74 7.37
C THR A 116 15.01 5.07 6.86
N CYS A 117 15.75 5.94 7.53
CA CYS A 117 17.07 6.45 7.11
C CYS A 117 18.13 5.36 6.85
N VAL A 118 17.88 4.12 7.28
CA VAL A 118 18.79 2.98 7.07
C VAL A 118 18.52 2.26 5.75
N THR A 119 17.30 2.40 5.18
CA THR A 119 16.86 1.61 4.03
C THR A 119 16.47 2.43 2.80
N GLY A 120 16.26 3.74 2.95
CA GLY A 120 15.80 4.60 1.87
C GLY A 120 16.89 5.57 1.39
N PRO A 121 17.48 5.38 0.20
CA PRO A 121 18.47 6.30 -0.36
C PRO A 121 17.85 7.53 -1.01
N VAL A 122 16.54 7.53 -1.26
CA VAL A 122 15.82 8.60 -1.97
C VAL A 122 14.99 9.45 -1.00
N PRO A 123 14.79 10.75 -1.28
CA PRO A 123 14.05 11.65 -0.39
C PRO A 123 12.65 11.16 -0.01
N SER A 124 11.94 10.52 -0.93
CA SER A 124 10.60 9.96 -0.68
C SER A 124 10.59 8.78 0.30
N GLU A 125 11.74 8.21 0.62
CA GLU A 125 11.89 7.04 1.50
C GLU A 125 12.65 7.37 2.78
N SER A 126 13.26 8.55 2.87
CA SER A 126 14.15 8.92 3.97
C SER A 126 13.48 9.68 5.11
N GLN A 127 12.25 10.18 4.93
CA GLN A 127 11.56 11.01 5.91
C GLN A 127 10.81 10.21 6.98
N GLY A 128 10.48 8.95 6.69
CA GLY A 128 9.81 8.05 7.63
C GLY A 128 8.80 7.12 6.96
N TYR A 129 8.16 6.30 7.79
CA TYR A 129 7.16 5.34 7.35
C TYR A 129 5.97 5.35 8.30
N GLY A 130 4.78 5.33 7.73
CA GLY A 130 3.51 5.21 8.45
C GLY A 130 3.05 3.75 8.51
N LEU A 131 1.74 3.51 8.46
CA LEU A 131 1.18 2.17 8.34
C LEU A 131 1.09 1.79 6.85
N GLN A 132 2.20 1.34 6.29
CA GLN A 132 2.43 1.00 4.87
C GLN A 132 2.37 2.20 3.91
N PHE A 133 2.64 3.40 4.40
CA PHE A 133 2.84 4.60 3.59
C PHE A 133 4.24 5.16 3.85
N TRP A 134 4.96 5.51 2.79
CA TRP A 134 6.18 6.28 2.90
C TRP A 134 5.84 7.74 3.21
N ILE A 135 6.61 8.35 4.08
CA ILE A 135 6.55 9.79 4.35
C ILE A 135 7.67 10.44 3.56
N GLY A 136 7.30 11.27 2.61
CA GLY A 136 8.23 11.98 1.73
C GLY A 136 8.45 13.43 2.15
N GLU A 137 9.21 14.15 1.34
CA GLU A 137 9.43 15.59 1.51
C GLU A 137 8.11 16.37 1.39
N HIS A 138 8.05 17.53 2.01
CA HIS A 138 6.87 18.40 2.03
C HIS A 138 5.60 17.71 2.56
N ASN A 139 5.76 16.86 3.57
CA ASN A 139 4.68 16.06 4.15
C ASN A 139 3.91 15.21 3.12
N SER A 140 4.56 14.86 2.00
CA SER A 140 3.96 13.99 1.01
C SER A 140 3.76 12.58 1.56
N ILE A 141 2.69 11.93 1.11
CA ILE A 141 2.38 10.53 1.40
C ILE A 141 2.64 9.77 0.09
N VAL A 142 3.49 8.76 0.15
CA VAL A 142 3.94 8.07 -1.06
C VAL A 142 3.64 6.58 -0.98
N CYS A 143 2.96 6.06 -2.00
CA CYS A 143 2.90 4.64 -2.30
C CYS A 143 3.86 4.38 -3.46
N TYR A 144 4.90 3.61 -3.18
CA TYR A 144 5.98 3.35 -4.13
C TYR A 144 5.93 1.89 -4.59
N GLY A 145 5.87 1.69 -5.90
CA GLY A 145 5.94 0.39 -6.54
C GLY A 145 7.07 0.32 -7.55
N MET A 146 7.65 -0.87 -7.70
CA MET A 146 8.73 -1.12 -8.64
C MET A 146 8.32 -0.78 -10.08
N GLY A 147 9.24 -0.22 -10.87
CA GLY A 147 9.02 0.08 -12.28
C GLY A 147 8.26 1.39 -12.54
N GLY A 148 8.14 2.28 -11.56
CA GLY A 148 7.49 3.58 -11.74
C GLY A 148 5.99 3.59 -11.44
N GLN A 149 5.52 2.63 -10.66
CA GLN A 149 4.17 2.61 -10.11
C GLN A 149 4.11 3.51 -8.89
N LEU A 150 3.62 4.73 -9.01
CA LEU A 150 3.63 5.71 -7.92
C LEU A 150 2.23 6.27 -7.68
N ALA A 151 1.90 6.48 -6.40
CA ALA A 151 0.88 7.40 -5.98
C ALA A 151 1.49 8.37 -4.96
N ILE A 152 1.58 9.64 -5.31
CA ILE A 152 2.15 10.71 -4.49
C ILE A 152 1.02 11.65 -4.12
N LEU A 153 0.76 11.78 -2.84
CA LEU A 153 -0.25 12.67 -2.30
C LEU A 153 0.44 13.86 -1.64
N LEU A 154 0.01 15.04 -1.99
CA LEU A 154 0.52 16.32 -1.51
C LEU A 154 -0.62 17.04 -0.76
N PRO A 155 -0.85 16.74 0.53
CA PRO A 155 -1.99 17.28 1.27
C PRO A 155 -2.01 18.81 1.32
N GLU A 156 -0.85 19.45 1.45
CA GLU A 156 -0.72 20.92 1.49
C GLU A 156 -1.20 21.59 0.19
N TYR A 157 -1.12 20.88 -0.94
CA TYR A 157 -1.54 21.36 -2.26
C TYR A 157 -2.88 20.76 -2.72
N ASN A 158 -3.51 19.95 -1.85
CA ASN A 158 -4.72 19.20 -2.21
C ASN A 158 -4.59 18.46 -3.57
N THR A 159 -3.44 17.83 -3.78
CA THR A 159 -3.06 17.24 -5.07
C THR A 159 -2.65 15.79 -4.91
N ALA A 160 -3.08 14.94 -5.82
CA ALA A 160 -2.59 13.58 -5.99
C ALA A 160 -1.98 13.41 -7.39
N ILE A 161 -0.85 12.73 -7.46
CA ILE A 161 -0.15 12.39 -8.71
C ILE A 161 -0.04 10.87 -8.76
N VAL A 162 -0.46 10.29 -9.87
CA VAL A 162 -0.32 8.84 -10.10
C VAL A 162 0.45 8.61 -11.39
N THR A 163 1.43 7.74 -11.33
CA THR A 163 2.14 7.23 -12.50
C THR A 163 2.05 5.72 -12.57
N THR A 164 2.02 5.20 -13.78
CA THR A 164 2.23 3.78 -14.08
C THR A 164 3.21 3.70 -15.22
N ALA A 165 4.21 2.85 -15.11
CA ALA A 165 5.24 2.69 -16.12
C ALA A 165 5.73 1.25 -16.15
N ASP A 166 6.38 0.85 -17.21
CA ASP A 166 7.14 -0.40 -17.32
C ASP A 166 8.59 -0.05 -17.63
N THR A 167 9.36 0.18 -16.58
CA THR A 167 10.79 0.49 -16.68
C THR A 167 11.68 -0.70 -16.33
N GLN A 168 11.11 -1.87 -16.06
CA GLN A 168 11.86 -3.05 -15.60
C GLN A 168 12.76 -3.67 -16.70
N GLY A 169 12.53 -3.35 -17.94
CA GLY A 169 13.36 -3.79 -19.08
C GLY A 169 14.51 -2.84 -19.46
N TYR A 170 14.57 -1.65 -18.95
CA TYR A 170 15.62 -0.68 -19.24
C TYR A 170 16.75 -0.80 -18.21
N GLN A 171 17.77 -1.56 -18.57
CA GLN A 171 19.11 -1.38 -18.00
C GLN A 171 19.76 -0.25 -18.81
N GLY A 172 19.69 0.98 -18.27
CA GLY A 172 20.42 2.11 -18.79
C GLY A 172 21.89 2.05 -18.43
#